data_89f487f843f9fa524b1dc8751f4567fb
#
_entry.id   89f487f843f9fa524b1dc8751f4567fb
#
_cell.length_a   1.000
_cell.length_b   1.000
_cell.length_c   1.000
_cell.angle_alpha   90.00
_cell.angle_beta   90.00
_cell.angle_gamma   90.00
#
_symmetry.space_group_name_H-M   'P 1'
#
loop_
_entity.id
_entity.type
_entity.pdbx_description
1 polymer ?
#
loop_
_entity_poly.entity_id
_entity_poly.type
_entity_poly.pdbx_seq_one_letter_code
_entity_poly.pdbx_strand_id
1 'polypeptide(L)'
;MIRQLKRIILGSLTVLIVILLGAFWFTFFSSRPPLTIDPTTLAGDGSTLNYCELTVLDGTGKMAAEIPKGNTPGCRYTHFPLPVLRECTEPLPEGADDIRGLWRGVTGHVGHVERIEQCGARVVVTASGIIHDSGPNSTGGYNSNDTEGAVLFTLGDREYCPRSSAGMFWEQGVLEFKVFGWGPVVVRRYMNDEQLVWEYADGSVTRMERLCTLPAAHRNPQPRGPRYSFF
;
A
#
# COMPACT_ATOMS: atom_id res chain seq x y z
N MET A 1 -14.31 -50.54 -13.07
CA MET A 1 -14.11 -49.72 -11.85
C MET A 1 -12.96 -48.73 -11.97
N ILE A 2 -11.73 -49.12 -12.24
CA ILE A 2 -10.54 -48.25 -12.34
C ILE A 2 -10.68 -47.12 -13.38
N ARG A 3 -11.24 -47.39 -14.58
CA ARG A 3 -11.43 -46.36 -15.61
C ARG A 3 -12.44 -45.26 -15.21
N GLN A 4 -13.49 -45.62 -14.49
CA GLN A 4 -14.45 -44.63 -14.02
C GLN A 4 -13.85 -43.77 -12.92
N LEU A 5 -13.08 -44.36 -11.99
CA LEU A 5 -12.39 -43.63 -10.94
C LEU A 5 -11.40 -42.62 -11.52
N LYS A 6 -10.60 -43.00 -12.53
CA LYS A 6 -9.69 -42.07 -13.22
C LYS A 6 -10.44 -40.90 -13.89
N ARG A 7 -11.61 -41.14 -14.48
CA ARG A 7 -12.42 -40.06 -15.09
C ARG A 7 -12.95 -39.10 -14.04
N ILE A 8 -13.40 -39.59 -12.90
CA ILE A 8 -13.89 -38.76 -11.79
C ILE A 8 -12.75 -37.92 -11.22
N ILE A 9 -11.58 -38.52 -10.96
CA ILE A 9 -10.42 -37.78 -10.45
C ILE A 9 -9.97 -36.71 -11.45
N LEU A 10 -9.87 -37.04 -12.74
CA LEU A 10 -9.47 -36.09 -13.75
C LEU A 10 -10.46 -34.94 -13.88
N GLY A 11 -11.77 -35.24 -13.87
CA GLY A 11 -12.82 -34.23 -13.89
C GLY A 11 -12.78 -33.28 -12.68
N SER A 12 -12.61 -33.85 -11.47
CA SER A 12 -12.48 -33.05 -10.25
C SER A 12 -11.24 -32.14 -10.26
N LEU A 13 -10.10 -32.66 -10.76
CA LEU A 13 -8.87 -31.87 -10.88
C LEU A 13 -9.05 -30.73 -11.87
N THR A 14 -9.70 -30.98 -13.02
CA THR A 14 -10.00 -29.93 -14.02
C THR A 14 -10.88 -28.83 -13.43
N VAL A 15 -11.93 -29.19 -12.71
CA VAL A 15 -12.82 -28.22 -12.04
C VAL A 15 -12.04 -27.39 -11.04
N LEU A 16 -11.21 -28.02 -10.22
CA LEU A 16 -10.39 -27.33 -9.24
C LEU A 16 -9.44 -26.32 -9.91
N ILE A 17 -8.77 -26.72 -10.99
CA ILE A 17 -7.88 -25.83 -11.75
C ILE A 17 -8.65 -24.63 -12.32
N VAL A 18 -9.82 -24.84 -12.88
CA VAL A 18 -10.66 -23.75 -13.43
C VAL A 18 -11.08 -22.79 -12.31
N ILE A 19 -11.45 -23.30 -11.13
CA ILE A 19 -11.81 -22.46 -9.98
C ILE A 19 -10.59 -21.64 -9.51
N LEU A 20 -9.43 -22.27 -9.40
CA LEU A 20 -8.19 -21.57 -8.99
C LEU A 20 -7.76 -20.51 -10.00
N LEU A 21 -7.83 -20.81 -11.31
CA LEU A 21 -7.55 -19.84 -12.36
C LEU A 21 -8.56 -18.69 -12.37
N GLY A 22 -9.84 -18.99 -12.17
CA GLY A 22 -10.87 -17.98 -12.05
C GLY A 22 -10.71 -17.08 -10.83
N ALA A 23 -10.38 -17.66 -9.68
CA ALA A 23 -10.07 -16.91 -8.46
C ALA A 23 -8.82 -16.04 -8.63
N PHE A 24 -7.75 -16.60 -9.23
CA PHE A 24 -6.55 -15.85 -9.57
C PHE A 24 -6.85 -14.68 -10.51
N TRP A 25 -7.57 -14.93 -11.62
CA TRP A 25 -7.99 -13.88 -12.53
C TRP A 25 -8.82 -12.81 -11.84
N PHE A 26 -9.82 -13.21 -11.05
CA PHE A 26 -10.66 -12.26 -10.32
C PHE A 26 -9.88 -11.42 -9.33
N THR A 27 -8.92 -12.02 -8.64
CA THR A 27 -8.11 -11.31 -7.65
C THR A 27 -7.13 -10.32 -8.28
N PHE A 28 -6.49 -10.71 -9.38
CA PHE A 28 -5.38 -9.94 -9.95
C PHE A 28 -5.78 -9.07 -11.16
N PHE A 29 -6.85 -9.40 -11.87
CA PHE A 29 -7.19 -8.74 -13.13
C PHE A 29 -8.59 -8.15 -13.19
N SER A 30 -9.44 -8.37 -12.20
CA SER A 30 -10.75 -7.73 -12.19
C SER A 30 -10.58 -6.22 -11.95
N SER A 31 -10.88 -5.43 -12.96
CA SER A 31 -10.98 -3.98 -12.82
C SER A 31 -12.20 -3.64 -11.96
N ARG A 32 -12.00 -3.35 -10.69
CA ARG A 32 -13.04 -2.70 -9.88
C ARG A 32 -12.99 -1.20 -10.19
N PRO A 33 -14.12 -0.54 -10.44
CA PRO A 33 -14.12 0.91 -10.55
C PRO A 33 -13.57 1.49 -9.24
N PRO A 34 -12.74 2.52 -9.30
CA PRO A 34 -12.24 3.19 -8.10
C PRO A 34 -13.44 3.75 -7.33
N LEU A 35 -13.61 3.33 -6.08
CA LEU A 35 -14.62 3.87 -5.14
C LEU A 35 -14.15 5.19 -4.50
N THR A 36 -13.17 5.89 -5.09
CA THR A 36 -12.31 6.79 -4.36
C THR A 36 -11.79 7.94 -5.20
N ILE A 37 -11.31 8.97 -4.56
CA ILE A 37 -10.66 10.09 -5.22
C ILE A 37 -9.33 9.63 -5.80
N ASP A 38 -9.14 9.90 -7.08
CA ASP A 38 -7.84 9.80 -7.71
C ASP A 38 -6.87 10.80 -7.04
N PRO A 39 -5.73 10.36 -6.49
CA PRO A 39 -4.76 11.25 -5.86
C PRO A 39 -4.22 12.33 -6.78
N THR A 40 -4.23 12.13 -8.10
CA THR A 40 -3.86 13.19 -9.05
C THR A 40 -4.84 14.35 -9.05
N THR A 41 -6.06 14.16 -8.57
CA THR A 41 -7.05 15.23 -8.38
C THR A 41 -6.85 15.99 -7.07
N LEU A 42 -6.00 15.50 -6.15
CA LEU A 42 -5.59 16.27 -4.99
C LEU A 42 -4.81 17.49 -5.48
N ALA A 43 -5.28 18.67 -5.11
CA ALA A 43 -4.69 19.92 -5.53
C ALA A 43 -3.21 20.01 -5.11
N GLY A 44 -2.32 20.24 -6.05
CA GLY A 44 -0.91 20.50 -5.82
C GLY A 44 0.00 19.29 -5.88
N ASP A 45 1.28 19.53 -5.67
CA ASP A 45 2.38 18.60 -5.73
C ASP A 45 3.02 18.46 -4.34
N GLY A 46 3.20 17.24 -3.86
CA GLY A 46 3.85 16.94 -2.59
C GLY A 46 5.36 17.17 -2.57
N SER A 47 5.98 17.46 -3.72
CA SER A 47 7.44 17.58 -3.82
C SER A 47 8.05 18.79 -3.10
N THR A 48 7.23 19.82 -2.80
CA THR A 48 7.66 21.08 -2.18
C THR A 48 7.43 21.12 -0.67
N LEU A 49 6.83 20.09 -0.10
CA LEU A 49 6.51 20.06 1.33
C LEU A 49 7.73 19.83 2.22
N ASN A 50 7.68 20.40 3.42
CA ASN A 50 8.56 20.02 4.52
C ASN A 50 7.92 18.88 5.34
N TYR A 51 8.39 17.67 5.15
CA TYR A 51 7.84 16.48 5.80
C TYR A 51 8.28 16.29 7.26
N CYS A 52 9.13 17.19 7.78
CA CYS A 52 9.43 17.27 9.20
C CYS A 52 8.39 18.12 9.97
N GLU A 53 7.54 18.87 9.26
CA GLU A 53 6.43 19.62 9.83
C GLU A 53 5.16 18.77 9.74
N LEU A 54 4.91 17.98 10.78
CA LEU A 54 3.75 17.08 10.83
C LEU A 54 2.51 17.83 11.37
N THR A 55 1.34 17.48 10.83
CA THR A 55 0.06 17.96 11.34
C THR A 55 -0.13 17.55 12.81
N VAL A 56 -0.59 18.47 13.64
CA VAL A 56 -0.97 18.16 15.02
C VAL A 56 -2.25 17.34 15.02
N LEU A 57 -2.25 16.22 15.73
CA LEU A 57 -3.41 15.32 15.84
C LEU A 57 -4.20 15.62 17.12
N ASP A 58 -4.89 16.77 17.15
CA ASP A 58 -5.62 17.28 18.30
C ASP A 58 -7.15 17.11 18.22
N GLY A 59 -7.63 16.49 17.14
CA GLY A 59 -9.06 16.24 16.92
C GLY A 59 -9.86 17.47 16.50
N THR A 60 -9.23 18.61 16.17
CA THR A 60 -9.94 19.85 15.82
C THR A 60 -10.35 19.95 14.35
N GLY A 61 -9.75 19.13 13.48
CA GLY A 61 -10.04 19.08 12.06
C GLY A 61 -10.89 17.86 11.67
N LYS A 62 -10.68 17.37 10.45
CA LYS A 62 -11.40 16.20 9.95
C LYS A 62 -10.97 14.92 10.64
N MET A 63 -11.94 14.01 10.79
CA MET A 63 -11.68 12.63 11.18
C MET A 63 -11.24 11.81 9.96
N ALA A 64 -10.48 10.74 10.18
CA ALA A 64 -9.97 9.89 9.10
C ALA A 64 -11.07 9.31 8.20
N ALA A 65 -12.24 9.01 8.75
CA ALA A 65 -13.39 8.48 8.02
C ALA A 65 -14.07 9.50 7.08
N GLU A 66 -13.87 10.81 7.32
CA GLU A 66 -14.46 11.88 6.50
C GLU A 66 -13.63 12.16 5.23
N ILE A 67 -12.42 11.63 5.17
CA ILE A 67 -11.53 11.83 4.03
C ILE A 67 -11.66 10.63 3.08
N PRO A 68 -12.03 10.87 1.82
CA PRO A 68 -12.12 9.79 0.84
C PRO A 68 -10.80 9.03 0.68
N LYS A 69 -10.91 7.76 0.32
CA LYS A 69 -9.74 6.89 0.10
C LYS A 69 -8.94 7.37 -1.11
N GLY A 70 -7.62 7.42 -0.98
CA GLY A 70 -6.71 7.66 -2.09
C GLY A 70 -6.39 6.36 -2.85
N ASN A 71 -6.34 6.44 -4.17
CA ASN A 71 -5.91 5.33 -5.04
C ASN A 71 -4.70 5.70 -5.86
N THR A 72 -3.92 4.70 -6.24
CA THR A 72 -2.92 4.86 -7.28
C THR A 72 -3.60 5.03 -8.64
N PRO A 73 -3.37 6.13 -9.38
CA PRO A 73 -4.02 6.35 -10.66
C PRO A 73 -3.34 5.54 -11.77
N GLY A 74 -3.74 4.31 -11.93
CA GLY A 74 -3.28 3.43 -13.02
C GLY A 74 -1.81 3.02 -12.97
N CYS A 75 -1.35 2.37 -14.04
CA CYS A 75 0.06 2.03 -14.22
C CYS A 75 0.92 3.27 -14.41
N ARG A 76 2.16 3.23 -13.97
CA ARG A 76 3.18 4.29 -14.17
C ARG A 76 2.92 5.59 -13.41
N TYR A 77 2.13 5.57 -12.37
CA TYR A 77 2.05 6.70 -11.47
C TYR A 77 3.41 6.94 -10.80
N THR A 78 3.93 8.16 -10.92
CA THR A 78 5.30 8.47 -10.49
C THR A 78 5.39 9.69 -9.57
N HIS A 79 4.26 10.32 -9.25
CA HIS A 79 4.23 11.54 -8.45
C HIS A 79 3.98 11.24 -6.98
N PHE A 80 4.53 12.10 -6.13
CA PHE A 80 4.10 12.22 -4.75
C PHE A 80 3.05 13.32 -4.70
N PRO A 81 1.75 13.00 -4.65
CA PRO A 81 0.71 14.02 -4.50
C PRO A 81 0.81 14.68 -3.14
N LEU A 82 0.03 15.72 -2.91
CA LEU A 82 -0.17 16.21 -1.55
C LEU A 82 -0.65 15.07 -0.65
N PRO A 83 -0.33 15.10 0.64
CA PRO A 83 -0.79 14.08 1.57
C PRO A 83 -2.31 13.90 1.53
N VAL A 84 -2.75 12.65 1.46
CA VAL A 84 -4.18 12.28 1.45
C VAL A 84 -4.84 12.74 2.75
N LEU A 85 -4.15 12.54 3.87
CA LEU A 85 -4.65 12.82 5.22
C LEU A 85 -4.27 14.21 5.75
N ARG A 86 -3.85 15.15 4.90
CA ARG A 86 -3.35 16.48 5.32
C ARG A 86 -4.34 17.31 6.17
N GLU A 87 -5.65 17.08 6.00
CA GLU A 87 -6.70 17.79 6.73
C GLU A 87 -7.19 16.98 7.94
N CYS A 88 -6.62 15.82 8.19
CA CYS A 88 -7.00 14.94 9.27
C CYS A 88 -6.24 15.29 10.54
N THR A 89 -6.95 15.42 11.64
CA THR A 89 -6.35 15.69 12.96
C THR A 89 -6.79 14.70 14.04
N GLU A 90 -7.41 13.58 13.66
CA GLU A 90 -7.84 12.53 14.58
C GLU A 90 -6.62 11.95 15.31
N PRO A 91 -6.63 11.88 16.66
CA PRO A 91 -5.55 11.28 17.43
C PRO A 91 -5.27 9.83 17.04
N LEU A 92 -4.01 9.42 17.15
CA LEU A 92 -3.64 8.02 16.93
C LEU A 92 -4.29 7.11 17.99
N PRO A 93 -4.54 5.84 17.67
CA PRO A 93 -4.98 4.86 18.65
C PRO A 93 -3.99 4.75 19.81
N GLU A 94 -4.48 4.44 20.99
CA GLU A 94 -3.62 4.18 22.15
C GLU A 94 -2.61 3.08 21.84
N GLY A 95 -1.34 3.36 22.14
CA GLY A 95 -0.23 2.42 21.92
C GLY A 95 0.23 2.29 20.47
N ALA A 96 -0.33 3.05 19.51
CA ALA A 96 0.20 3.08 18.15
C ALA A 96 1.45 3.97 18.06
N ASP A 97 2.51 3.48 17.45
CA ASP A 97 3.69 4.30 17.15
C ASP A 97 3.37 5.39 16.13
N ASP A 98 3.92 6.59 16.32
CA ASP A 98 3.88 7.65 15.31
C ASP A 98 4.97 7.42 14.26
N ILE A 99 4.59 6.76 13.18
CA ILE A 99 5.48 6.46 12.04
C ILE A 99 5.34 7.46 10.89
N ARG A 100 4.63 8.57 11.09
CA ARG A 100 4.40 9.59 10.06
C ARG A 100 5.70 10.23 9.60
N GLY A 101 5.77 10.58 8.33
CA GLY A 101 6.87 11.34 7.72
C GLY A 101 7.31 10.80 6.38
N LEU A 102 8.40 11.34 5.88
CA LEU A 102 9.08 10.87 4.69
C LEU A 102 10.31 10.06 5.12
N TRP A 103 10.48 8.90 4.54
CA TRP A 103 11.49 7.94 4.93
C TRP A 103 12.35 7.48 3.77
N ARG A 104 13.63 7.22 4.02
CA ARG A 104 14.56 6.66 3.03
C ARG A 104 15.26 5.42 3.58
N GLY A 105 15.23 4.34 2.84
CA GLY A 105 15.93 3.11 3.17
C GLY A 105 17.45 3.29 3.21
N VAL A 106 18.08 2.91 4.33
CA VAL A 106 19.53 2.95 4.54
C VAL A 106 20.13 1.56 4.63
N THR A 107 19.34 0.55 4.93
CA THR A 107 19.68 -0.88 4.83
C THR A 107 18.57 -1.63 4.14
N GLY A 108 18.81 -2.85 3.69
CA GLY A 108 17.84 -3.64 2.95
C GLY A 108 17.50 -2.97 1.61
N HIS A 109 16.37 -2.30 1.53
CA HIS A 109 15.96 -1.54 0.34
C HIS A 109 16.61 -0.16 0.28
N VAL A 110 17.94 -0.10 0.13
CA VAL A 110 18.70 1.16 0.11
C VAL A 110 18.22 2.10 -1.00
N GLY A 111 17.94 3.36 -0.62
CA GLY A 111 17.48 4.40 -1.54
C GLY A 111 15.98 4.37 -1.86
N HIS A 112 15.23 3.38 -1.36
CA HIS A 112 13.76 3.43 -1.41
C HIS A 112 13.25 4.62 -0.61
N VAL A 113 12.29 5.36 -1.17
CA VAL A 113 11.67 6.52 -0.51
C VAL A 113 10.17 6.33 -0.44
N GLU A 114 9.61 6.52 0.75
CA GLU A 114 8.16 6.51 0.96
C GLU A 114 7.74 7.60 1.94
N ARG A 115 6.51 8.06 1.78
CA ARG A 115 5.80 8.90 2.75
C ARG A 115 4.76 8.06 3.47
N ILE A 116 4.76 8.16 4.80
CA ILE A 116 3.73 7.57 5.65
C ILE A 116 2.89 8.69 6.26
N GLU A 117 1.60 8.56 6.12
CA GLU A 117 0.58 9.38 6.76
C GLU A 117 -0.22 8.51 7.71
N GLN A 118 -0.54 9.05 8.89
CA GLN A 118 -1.35 8.39 9.91
C GLN A 118 -2.34 9.38 10.48
N CYS A 119 -3.58 8.95 10.67
CA CYS A 119 -4.60 9.74 11.34
C CYS A 119 -5.70 8.81 11.86
N GLY A 120 -6.03 8.86 13.14
CA GLY A 120 -6.77 7.78 13.76
C GLY A 120 -6.07 6.43 13.51
N ALA A 121 -6.82 5.40 13.23
CA ALA A 121 -6.28 4.08 12.87
C ALA A 121 -5.90 3.95 11.37
N ARG A 122 -6.15 4.98 10.55
CA ARG A 122 -5.89 4.94 9.11
C ARG A 122 -4.44 5.27 8.80
N VAL A 123 -3.88 4.52 7.87
CA VAL A 123 -2.51 4.70 7.39
C VAL A 123 -2.52 4.79 5.87
N VAL A 124 -1.80 5.77 5.33
CA VAL A 124 -1.55 5.89 3.89
C VAL A 124 -0.05 5.87 3.65
N VAL A 125 0.39 4.96 2.81
CA VAL A 125 1.80 4.85 2.41
C VAL A 125 1.91 5.19 0.93
N THR A 126 2.63 6.25 0.63
CA THR A 126 2.91 6.68 -0.74
C THR A 126 4.37 6.43 -1.05
N ALA A 127 4.64 5.55 -1.99
CA ALA A 127 5.94 5.37 -2.60
C ALA A 127 5.88 5.78 -4.07
N SER A 128 7.04 5.89 -4.72
CA SER A 128 7.08 6.19 -6.14
C SER A 128 6.39 5.09 -6.94
N GLY A 129 5.24 5.39 -7.49
CA GLY A 129 4.43 4.49 -8.34
C GLY A 129 3.34 3.70 -7.64
N ILE A 130 3.19 3.85 -6.32
CA ILE A 130 2.16 3.12 -5.58
C ILE A 130 1.67 3.93 -4.38
N ILE A 131 0.36 3.87 -4.13
CA ILE A 131 -0.28 4.42 -2.95
C ILE A 131 -1.05 3.30 -2.27
N HIS A 132 -0.67 3.00 -1.03
CA HIS A 132 -1.38 2.07 -0.17
C HIS A 132 -2.23 2.87 0.80
N ASP A 133 -3.53 2.84 0.66
CA ASP A 133 -4.44 3.54 1.56
C ASP A 133 -5.32 2.53 2.28
N SER A 134 -5.19 2.44 3.59
CA SER A 134 -6.02 1.60 4.45
C SER A 134 -7.41 2.19 4.70
N GLY A 135 -7.87 3.14 3.91
CA GLY A 135 -9.14 3.85 4.09
C GLY A 135 -10.30 3.02 4.62
N PRO A 136 -11.40 3.67 5.01
CA PRO A 136 -12.53 2.99 5.63
C PRO A 136 -13.06 1.90 4.70
N ASN A 137 -13.31 0.72 5.25
CA ASN A 137 -14.01 -0.36 4.55
C ASN A 137 -15.53 -0.22 4.71
N SER A 138 -16.30 -1.07 4.02
CA SER A 138 -17.76 -1.08 4.10
C SER A 138 -18.32 -1.40 5.49
N THR A 139 -17.51 -1.84 6.42
CA THR A 139 -17.87 -2.14 7.81
C THR A 139 -17.37 -1.10 8.80
N GLY A 140 -16.79 0.01 8.34
CA GLY A 140 -16.32 1.11 9.16
C GLY A 140 -14.92 0.91 9.78
N GLY A 141 -14.20 -0.13 9.40
CA GLY A 141 -12.81 -0.34 9.82
C GLY A 141 -11.80 0.20 8.80
N TYR A 142 -10.52 0.20 9.18
CA TYR A 142 -9.39 0.66 8.34
C TYR A 142 -8.48 -0.50 7.92
N ASN A 143 -9.03 -1.66 7.70
CA ASN A 143 -8.29 -2.92 7.64
C ASN A 143 -7.94 -3.36 6.23
N SER A 144 -8.36 -2.65 5.19
CA SER A 144 -8.11 -3.07 3.82
C SER A 144 -7.36 -2.02 3.03
N ASN A 145 -6.40 -2.48 2.28
CA ASN A 145 -5.62 -1.68 1.38
C ASN A 145 -5.72 -2.27 -0.02
N ASP A 146 -6.17 -1.47 -0.97
CA ASP A 146 -6.12 -1.83 -2.38
C ASP A 146 -4.94 -1.10 -3.02
N THR A 147 -4.02 -1.86 -3.58
CA THR A 147 -2.89 -1.31 -4.33
C THR A 147 -3.16 -1.39 -5.81
N GLU A 148 -3.07 -0.25 -6.49
CA GLU A 148 -3.08 -0.18 -7.94
C GLU A 148 -1.82 0.55 -8.42
N GLY A 149 -1.32 0.18 -9.59
CA GLY A 149 -0.33 0.98 -10.30
C GLY A 149 1.08 0.43 -10.36
N ALA A 150 1.36 -0.71 -9.76
CA ALA A 150 2.58 -1.42 -10.08
C ALA A 150 2.40 -2.23 -11.37
N VAL A 151 3.20 -1.96 -12.40
CA VAL A 151 3.22 -2.83 -13.58
C VAL A 151 3.81 -4.18 -13.18
N LEU A 152 2.99 -5.22 -13.16
CA LEU A 152 3.45 -6.56 -12.84
C LEU A 152 4.19 -7.20 -14.03
N PHE A 153 3.64 -7.05 -15.23
CA PHE A 153 4.27 -7.54 -16.45
C PHE A 153 3.69 -6.83 -17.69
N THR A 154 4.41 -6.90 -18.79
CA THR A 154 3.97 -6.42 -20.10
C THR A 154 3.77 -7.60 -21.04
N LEU A 155 2.72 -7.56 -21.85
CA LEU A 155 2.48 -8.51 -22.93
C LEU A 155 2.21 -7.73 -24.22
N GLY A 156 3.21 -7.67 -25.12
CA GLY A 156 3.18 -6.76 -26.26
C GLY A 156 3.12 -5.30 -25.76
N ASP A 157 2.18 -4.52 -26.28
CA ASP A 157 1.99 -3.11 -25.89
C ASP A 157 1.07 -2.93 -24.67
N ARG A 158 0.62 -4.02 -24.06
CA ARG A 158 -0.30 -3.97 -22.92
C ARG A 158 0.45 -4.13 -21.60
N GLU A 159 0.19 -3.21 -20.68
CA GLU A 159 0.68 -3.25 -19.32
C GLU A 159 -0.42 -3.79 -18.40
N TYR A 160 -0.03 -4.66 -17.49
CA TYR A 160 -0.93 -5.25 -16.50
C TYR A 160 -0.59 -4.73 -15.11
N CYS A 161 -1.52 -4.00 -14.52
CA CYS A 161 -1.42 -3.43 -13.19
C CYS A 161 -2.45 -4.14 -12.29
N PRO A 162 -2.10 -5.27 -11.70
CA PRO A 162 -3.04 -5.95 -10.83
C PRO A 162 -3.31 -5.14 -9.59
N ARG A 163 -4.53 -5.25 -9.10
CA ARG A 163 -4.88 -4.84 -7.76
C ARG A 163 -4.44 -5.91 -6.79
N SER A 164 -3.76 -5.51 -5.74
CA SER A 164 -3.54 -6.37 -4.59
C SER A 164 -4.26 -5.79 -3.37
N SER A 165 -4.72 -6.66 -2.50
CA SER A 165 -5.37 -6.27 -1.26
C SER A 165 -4.58 -6.82 -0.07
N ALA A 166 -4.27 -5.94 0.88
CA ALA A 166 -3.68 -6.32 2.15
C ALA A 166 -4.47 -5.68 3.28
N GLY A 167 -4.60 -6.38 4.39
CA GLY A 167 -5.09 -5.77 5.62
C GLY A 167 -3.95 -5.14 6.38
N MET A 168 -4.18 -3.96 6.95
CA MET A 168 -3.27 -3.28 7.86
C MET A 168 -3.89 -3.26 9.25
N PHE A 169 -3.14 -3.67 10.25
CA PHE A 169 -3.62 -3.80 11.64
C PHE A 169 -2.56 -3.28 12.60
N TRP A 170 -3.02 -2.57 13.62
CA TRP A 170 -2.20 -2.22 14.77
C TRP A 170 -2.23 -3.35 15.78
N GLU A 171 -1.06 -3.89 16.12
CA GLU A 171 -0.89 -4.94 17.12
C GLU A 171 0.23 -4.53 18.07
N GLN A 172 -0.10 -4.11 19.29
CA GLN A 172 0.86 -3.67 20.31
C GLN A 172 1.88 -2.61 19.83
N GLY A 173 1.42 -1.60 19.10
CA GLY A 173 2.26 -0.54 18.56
C GLY A 173 2.88 -0.83 17.19
N VAL A 174 2.85 -2.07 16.74
CA VAL A 174 3.39 -2.52 15.45
C VAL A 174 2.29 -2.49 14.38
N LEU A 175 2.59 -1.94 13.21
CA LEU A 175 1.71 -2.02 12.05
C LEU A 175 1.99 -3.31 11.28
N GLU A 176 1.04 -4.22 11.29
CA GLU A 176 1.12 -5.49 10.57
C GLU A 176 0.37 -5.44 9.23
N PHE A 177 0.98 -5.98 8.19
CA PHE A 177 0.37 -6.19 6.88
C PHE A 177 0.06 -7.67 6.70
N LYS A 178 -1.23 -8.00 6.48
CA LYS A 178 -1.71 -9.39 6.29
C LYS A 178 -2.26 -9.55 4.88
N VAL A 179 -1.88 -10.62 4.20
CA VAL A 179 -2.39 -10.94 2.86
C VAL A 179 -3.90 -11.03 2.90
N PHE A 180 -4.58 -10.29 2.02
CA PHE A 180 -6.04 -10.18 1.94
C PHE A 180 -6.74 -9.80 3.27
N GLY A 181 -6.00 -9.32 4.26
CA GLY A 181 -6.54 -8.95 5.57
C GLY A 181 -6.75 -10.12 6.56
N TRP A 182 -6.52 -11.37 6.16
CA TRP A 182 -6.72 -12.55 7.00
C TRP A 182 -5.60 -13.61 6.87
N GLY A 183 -4.71 -13.45 5.91
CA GLY A 183 -3.57 -14.32 5.70
C GLY A 183 -2.44 -14.08 6.71
N PRO A 184 -1.27 -14.68 6.46
CA PRO A 184 -0.10 -14.46 7.31
C PRO A 184 0.36 -13.00 7.25
N VAL A 185 1.04 -12.57 8.31
CA VAL A 185 1.77 -11.30 8.33
C VAL A 185 2.93 -11.39 7.35
N VAL A 186 3.00 -10.46 6.41
CA VAL A 186 4.06 -10.40 5.39
C VAL A 186 5.07 -9.29 5.67
N VAL A 187 4.64 -8.23 6.34
CA VAL A 187 5.51 -7.11 6.76
C VAL A 187 5.02 -6.59 8.10
N ARG A 188 5.96 -6.25 8.97
CA ARG A 188 5.74 -5.43 10.16
C ARG A 188 6.47 -4.11 10.01
N ARG A 189 5.86 -3.04 10.50
CA ARG A 189 6.47 -1.71 10.57
C ARG A 189 6.36 -1.17 11.98
N TYR A 190 7.47 -0.69 12.50
CA TYR A 190 7.55 -0.13 13.85
C TYR A 190 8.71 0.84 13.97
N MET A 191 8.67 1.67 15.01
CA MET A 191 9.79 2.53 15.35
C MET A 191 10.79 1.77 16.22
N ASN A 192 12.07 1.91 15.87
CA ASN A 192 13.18 1.48 16.72
C ASN A 192 14.11 2.70 16.89
N ASP A 193 14.01 3.33 18.04
CA ASP A 193 14.57 4.66 18.28
C ASP A 193 14.04 5.68 17.23
N GLU A 194 14.92 6.28 16.45
CA GLU A 194 14.56 7.25 15.41
C GLU A 194 14.40 6.64 14.02
N GLN A 195 14.56 5.33 13.88
CA GLN A 195 14.45 4.62 12.61
C GLN A 195 13.10 3.93 12.45
N LEU A 196 12.54 4.04 11.26
CA LEU A 196 11.45 3.17 10.86
C LEU A 196 12.02 1.83 10.38
N VAL A 197 11.51 0.75 10.94
CA VAL A 197 11.93 -0.61 10.61
C VAL A 197 10.82 -1.33 9.85
N TRP A 198 11.17 -1.98 8.73
CA TRP A 198 10.36 -2.98 8.09
C TRP A 198 10.97 -4.34 8.36
N GLU A 199 10.20 -5.23 8.87
CA GLU A 199 10.55 -6.63 9.08
C GLU A 199 9.65 -7.51 8.23
N TYR A 200 10.26 -8.30 7.35
CA TYR A 200 9.54 -9.20 6.46
C TYR A 200 9.38 -10.59 7.06
N ALA A 201 8.41 -11.35 6.55
CA ALA A 201 8.13 -12.71 7.02
C ALA A 201 9.32 -13.69 6.86
N ASP A 202 10.25 -13.42 5.96
CA ASP A 202 11.47 -14.20 5.76
C ASP A 202 12.61 -13.79 6.72
N GLY A 203 12.35 -12.83 7.63
CA GLY A 203 13.32 -12.30 8.58
C GLY A 203 14.24 -11.23 8.01
N SER A 204 14.11 -10.85 6.74
CA SER A 204 14.85 -9.70 6.20
C SER A 204 14.35 -8.39 6.80
N VAL A 205 15.26 -7.43 6.97
CA VAL A 205 14.97 -6.15 7.63
C VAL A 205 15.44 -4.98 6.77
N THR A 206 14.57 -4.00 6.59
CA THR A 206 14.90 -2.69 6.03
C THR A 206 14.83 -1.65 7.14
N ARG A 207 15.88 -0.84 7.29
CA ARG A 207 15.87 0.31 8.19
C ARG A 207 15.83 1.58 7.38
N MET A 208 15.09 2.56 7.86
CA MET A 208 14.85 3.81 7.16
C MET A 208 15.14 4.99 8.07
N GLU A 209 15.70 6.04 7.48
CA GLU A 209 15.91 7.33 8.14
C GLU A 209 14.87 8.35 7.67
N ARG A 210 14.56 9.32 8.53
CA ARG A 210 13.59 10.40 8.23
C ARG A 210 14.23 11.44 7.31
N LEU A 211 13.44 11.91 6.34
CA LEU A 211 13.77 13.02 5.44
C LEU A 211 12.78 14.17 5.61
N CYS A 212 13.25 15.42 5.48
CA CYS A 212 12.37 16.59 5.49
C CYS A 212 11.86 16.97 4.09
N THR A 213 12.55 16.60 3.02
CA THR A 213 12.18 16.94 1.65
C THR A 213 12.40 15.77 0.71
N LEU A 214 11.58 15.68 -0.34
CA LEU A 214 11.76 14.67 -1.37
C LEU A 214 13.12 14.84 -2.08
N PRO A 215 13.90 13.76 -2.22
CA PRO A 215 15.12 13.78 -3.02
C PRO A 215 14.85 14.20 -4.46
N ALA A 216 15.80 14.86 -5.12
CA ALA A 216 15.64 15.39 -6.48
C ALA A 216 15.19 14.34 -7.51
N ALA A 217 15.65 13.08 -7.36
CA ALA A 217 15.25 11.97 -8.22
C ALA A 217 13.74 11.63 -8.13
N HIS A 218 13.05 12.05 -7.05
CA HIS A 218 11.62 11.80 -6.83
C HIS A 218 10.76 13.03 -7.08
N ARG A 219 11.35 14.21 -7.31
CA ARG A 219 10.62 15.44 -7.61
C ARG A 219 10.15 15.53 -9.06
N ASN A 220 10.98 15.03 -9.99
CA ASN A 220 10.66 14.92 -11.40
C ASN A 220 10.93 13.47 -11.84
N PRO A 221 10.06 12.54 -11.51
CA PRO A 221 10.29 11.15 -11.86
C PRO A 221 10.27 11.01 -13.37
N GLN A 222 11.37 10.49 -13.93
CA GLN A 222 11.41 10.06 -15.32
C GLN A 222 10.36 8.97 -15.56
N PRO A 223 9.72 8.93 -16.72
CA PRO A 223 8.82 7.83 -17.06
C PRO A 223 9.57 6.52 -16.82
N ARG A 224 9.05 5.68 -15.95
CA ARG A 224 9.68 4.40 -15.68
C ARG A 224 9.56 3.53 -16.91
N GLY A 225 10.68 3.14 -17.46
CA GLY A 225 10.74 1.93 -18.24
C GLY A 225 10.25 0.74 -17.39
N PRO A 226 9.83 -0.36 -18.00
CA PRO A 226 9.30 -1.51 -17.28
C PRO A 226 10.31 -1.94 -16.22
N ARG A 227 9.99 -1.68 -14.94
CA ARG A 227 10.74 -2.24 -13.83
C ARG A 227 9.86 -3.24 -13.13
N TYR A 228 10.32 -4.45 -13.24
CA TYR A 228 9.86 -5.51 -12.39
C TYR A 228 10.34 -5.21 -10.98
N SER A 229 9.49 -5.02 -10.10
CA SER A 229 9.80 -5.16 -8.70
C SER A 229 8.63 -5.91 -8.11
N PHE A 230 8.67 -6.93 -7.63
CA PHE A 230 9.12 -7.62 -6.87
C PHE A 230 8.62 -8.00 -5.70
N PHE A 231 8.73 -8.89 -5.08
CA PHE A 231 8.40 -9.41 -3.76
C PHE A 231 9.69 -9.43 -2.91
#